data_cb784cfa6669c0ba2d9cce27d166a54f
#
_entry.id   cb784cfa6669c0ba2d9cce27d166a54f
#
_cell.length_a   1.000
_cell.length_b   1.000
_cell.length_c   1.000
_cell.angle_alpha   90.00
_cell.angle_beta   90.00
_cell.angle_gamma   90.00
#
_symmetry.space_group_name_H-M   'P 1'
#
loop_
_entity.id
_entity.type
_entity.pdbx_description
1 polymer ?
#
loop_
_entity_poly.entity_id
_entity_poly.type
_entity_poly.pdbx_seq_one_letter_code
_entity_poly.pdbx_strand_id
1 'polypeptide(L)'
;EIVSRDWSSDVCSADLARALMSRPKLLLLDEPSLGLAPLVCQTIFSTIDEIKAAGTTVLLVEQNAHAALRHADRAYVLETGAVTLSGTAAAIAGDRRVRDAYLGECP
;
A
#
# COMPACT_ATOMS: atom_id res chain seq x y z
N GLU A 1 1.80 -18.71 -1.63
CA GLU A 1 1.50 -18.28 -3.00
C GLU A 1 1.63 -16.77 -3.14
N ILE A 2 2.23 -16.32 -4.22
CA ILE A 2 2.42 -14.90 -4.51
C ILE A 2 1.42 -14.51 -5.59
N VAL A 3 0.62 -13.49 -5.33
CA VAL A 3 -0.33 -12.97 -6.29
C VAL A 3 0.04 -11.52 -6.63
N SER A 4 0.23 -11.24 -7.94
CA SER A 4 0.49 -9.91 -8.44
C SER A 4 -0.54 -9.58 -9.52
N ARG A 5 -1.08 -8.38 -9.49
CA ARG A 5 -2.11 -7.93 -10.42
C ARG A 5 -1.91 -6.50 -10.87
N ASP A 6 -2.15 -6.25 -12.14
CA ASP A 6 -2.35 -4.90 -12.65
C ASP A 6 -3.79 -4.50 -12.38
N TRP A 7 -3.98 -3.30 -11.86
CA TRP A 7 -5.28 -2.84 -11.44
C TRP A 7 -5.84 -1.81 -12.42
N SER A 8 -7.04 -2.07 -12.89
CA SER A 8 -7.85 -1.03 -13.48
C SER A 8 -8.99 -0.68 -12.54
N SER A 9 -9.49 0.54 -12.62
CA SER A 9 -10.44 1.10 -11.66
C SER A 9 -11.70 0.25 -11.46
N ASP A 10 -12.19 -0.39 -12.52
CA ASP A 10 -13.48 -1.10 -12.48
C ASP A 10 -13.37 -2.53 -11.98
N VAL A 11 -12.17 -3.12 -11.99
CA VAL A 11 -11.96 -4.53 -11.64
C VAL A 11 -11.13 -4.73 -10.38
N CYS A 12 -10.68 -3.64 -9.75
CA CYS A 12 -9.78 -3.70 -8.60
C CYS A 12 -10.35 -4.53 -7.45
N SER A 13 -11.60 -4.29 -7.06
CA SER A 13 -12.24 -5.04 -5.98
C SER A 13 -12.46 -6.51 -6.33
N ALA A 14 -12.84 -6.78 -7.58
CA ALA A 14 -13.03 -8.15 -8.06
C ALA A 14 -11.72 -8.93 -8.11
N ASP A 15 -10.64 -8.29 -8.56
CA ASP A 15 -9.31 -8.89 -8.60
C ASP A 15 -8.79 -9.16 -7.19
N LEU A 16 -9.02 -8.26 -6.26
CA LEU A 16 -8.64 -8.44 -4.87
C LEU A 16 -9.38 -9.63 -4.26
N ALA A 17 -10.69 -9.73 -4.48
CA ALA A 17 -11.48 -10.87 -4.01
C ALA A 17 -11.00 -12.18 -4.62
N ARG A 18 -10.68 -12.19 -5.90
CA ARG A 18 -10.16 -13.36 -6.60
C ARG A 18 -8.81 -13.78 -6.04
N ALA A 19 -7.93 -12.84 -5.76
CA ALA A 19 -6.64 -13.12 -5.15
C ALA A 19 -6.81 -13.76 -3.77
N LEU A 20 -7.80 -13.32 -3.00
CA LEU A 20 -8.09 -13.87 -1.68
C LEU A 20 -8.62 -15.30 -1.71
N MET A 21 -9.28 -15.71 -2.79
CA MET A 21 -9.81 -17.06 -2.91
C MET A 21 -8.71 -18.12 -2.95
N SER A 22 -7.49 -17.77 -3.38
CA SER A 22 -6.35 -18.67 -3.36
C SER A 22 -5.69 -18.79 -2.00
N ARG A 23 -6.13 -18.00 -1.02
CA ARG A 23 -5.57 -17.91 0.33
C ARG A 23 -4.04 -17.75 0.32
N PRO A 24 -3.53 -16.70 -0.31
CA PRO A 24 -2.09 -16.51 -0.43
C PRO A 24 -1.47 -16.19 0.93
N LYS A 25 -0.21 -16.58 1.10
CA LYS A 25 0.59 -16.16 2.26
C LYS A 25 1.17 -14.77 2.08
N LEU A 26 1.40 -14.39 0.82
CA LEU A 26 1.92 -13.09 0.44
C LEU A 26 1.12 -12.52 -0.71
N LEU A 27 0.62 -11.33 -0.54
CA LEU A 27 -0.13 -10.58 -1.56
C LEU A 27 0.71 -9.37 -1.98
N LEU A 28 0.96 -9.25 -3.28
CA LEU A 28 1.69 -8.13 -3.85
C LEU A 28 0.70 -7.19 -4.54
N LEU A 29 0.71 -5.92 -4.15
CA LEU A 29 -0.15 -4.90 -4.71
C LEU A 29 0.71 -3.74 -5.21
N ASP A 30 0.60 -3.45 -6.50
CA ASP A 30 1.36 -2.37 -7.13
C ASP A 30 0.42 -1.22 -7.46
N GLU A 31 0.56 -0.13 -6.73
CA GLU A 31 -0.21 1.11 -6.85
C GLU A 31 -1.73 0.86 -6.97
N PRO A 32 -2.35 0.15 -6.01
CA PRO A 32 -3.76 -0.22 -6.13
C PRO A 32 -4.73 0.96 -6.07
N SER A 33 -4.29 2.11 -5.58
CA SER A 33 -5.13 3.32 -5.52
C SER A 33 -5.00 4.23 -6.74
N LEU A 34 -4.10 3.91 -7.68
CA LEU A 34 -3.82 4.76 -8.81
C LEU A 34 -5.06 4.95 -9.70
N GLY A 35 -5.43 6.20 -9.95
CA GLY A 35 -6.55 6.55 -10.81
C GLY A 35 -7.93 6.34 -10.21
N LEU A 36 -8.02 5.98 -8.94
CA LEU A 36 -9.29 5.73 -8.26
C LEU A 36 -9.80 6.95 -7.50
N ALA A 37 -11.12 7.06 -7.39
CA ALA A 37 -11.75 8.09 -6.58
C ALA A 37 -11.42 7.87 -5.08
N PRO A 38 -11.38 8.95 -4.26
CA PRO A 38 -11.02 8.83 -2.84
C PRO A 38 -11.83 7.81 -2.04
N LEU A 39 -13.13 7.72 -2.28
CA LEU A 39 -13.98 6.74 -1.59
C LEU A 39 -13.63 5.31 -1.95
N VAL A 40 -13.28 5.06 -3.22
CA VAL A 40 -12.84 3.74 -3.67
C VAL A 40 -11.49 3.39 -3.05
N CYS A 41 -10.59 4.36 -2.96
CA CYS A 41 -9.30 4.17 -2.29
C CYS A 41 -9.48 3.76 -0.84
N GLN A 42 -10.38 4.40 -0.11
CA GLN A 42 -10.67 4.05 1.28
C GLN A 42 -11.17 2.61 1.39
N THR A 43 -12.03 2.18 0.48
CA THR A 43 -12.53 0.80 0.45
C THR A 43 -11.39 -0.20 0.22
N ILE A 44 -10.50 0.10 -0.72
CA ILE A 44 -9.33 -0.74 -1.02
C ILE A 44 -8.44 -0.88 0.22
N PHE A 45 -8.10 0.22 0.87
CA PHE A 45 -7.24 0.18 2.05
C PHE A 45 -7.90 -0.51 3.24
N SER A 46 -9.20 -0.34 3.43
CA SER A 46 -9.96 -1.08 4.45
C SER A 46 -9.92 -2.59 4.19
N THR A 47 -10.04 -2.99 2.93
CA THR A 47 -9.95 -4.40 2.54
C THR A 47 -8.54 -4.94 2.79
N ILE A 48 -7.51 -4.15 2.51
CA ILE A 48 -6.12 -4.53 2.81
C ILE A 48 -5.94 -4.76 4.31
N ASP A 49 -6.51 -3.92 5.16
CA ASP A 49 -6.45 -4.10 6.61
C ASP A 49 -7.13 -5.41 7.05
N GLU A 50 -8.26 -5.76 6.46
CA GLU A 50 -8.94 -7.02 6.72
C GLU A 50 -8.09 -8.22 6.30
N ILE A 51 -7.43 -8.13 5.17
CA ILE A 51 -6.52 -9.18 4.66
C ILE A 51 -5.36 -9.38 5.62
N LYS A 52 -4.77 -8.31 6.10
CA LYS A 52 -3.69 -8.36 7.10
C LYS A 52 -4.18 -9.02 8.39
N ALA A 53 -5.34 -8.63 8.86
CA ALA A 53 -5.92 -9.18 10.09
C ALA A 53 -6.19 -10.69 9.97
N ALA A 54 -6.45 -11.17 8.76
CA ALA A 54 -6.64 -12.60 8.50
C ALA A 54 -5.33 -13.39 8.43
N GLY A 55 -4.18 -12.73 8.55
CA GLY A 55 -2.87 -13.38 8.59
C GLY A 55 -2.07 -13.34 7.29
N THR A 56 -2.56 -12.70 6.25
CA THR A 56 -1.84 -12.56 4.99
C THR A 56 -0.81 -11.44 5.08
N THR A 57 0.41 -11.69 4.66
CA THR A 57 1.43 -10.65 4.51
C THR A 57 1.16 -9.88 3.22
N VAL A 58 1.14 -8.57 3.31
CA VAL A 58 0.88 -7.70 2.15
C VAL A 58 2.12 -6.85 1.88
N LEU A 59 2.61 -6.91 0.64
CA LEU A 59 3.62 -5.98 0.15
C LEU A 59 2.91 -4.99 -0.77
N LEU A 60 2.86 -3.75 -0.33
CA LEU A 60 2.16 -2.68 -1.00
C LEU A 60 3.15 -1.69 -1.58
N VAL A 61 3.06 -1.43 -2.88
CA VAL A 61 3.80 -0.36 -3.54
C VAL A 61 2.82 0.77 -3.79
N GLU A 62 3.08 1.93 -3.21
CA GLU A 62 2.20 3.10 -3.31
C GLU A 62 3.01 4.37 -3.47
N GLN A 63 2.55 5.23 -4.36
CA GLN A 63 3.06 6.58 -4.50
C GLN A 63 2.40 7.52 -3.48
N ASN A 64 1.16 7.25 -3.13
CA ASN A 64 0.46 7.96 -2.07
C ASN A 64 0.99 7.52 -0.70
N ALA A 65 2.10 8.12 -0.30
CA ALA A 65 2.79 7.75 0.93
C ALA A 65 1.92 7.93 2.17
N HIS A 66 1.09 8.96 2.19
CA HIS A 66 0.23 9.25 3.33
C HIS A 66 -0.74 8.09 3.59
N ALA A 67 -1.41 7.63 2.55
CA ALA A 67 -2.32 6.49 2.67
C ALA A 67 -1.57 5.20 3.03
N ALA A 68 -0.47 4.93 2.35
CA ALA A 68 0.32 3.72 2.59
C ALA A 68 0.81 3.64 4.04
N LEU A 69 1.36 4.73 4.56
CA LEU A 69 1.93 4.76 5.92
C LEU A 69 0.87 4.61 7.02
N ARG A 70 -0.37 4.98 6.75
CA ARG A 70 -1.47 4.80 7.71
C ARG A 70 -1.86 3.35 7.88
N HIS A 71 -1.61 2.50 6.90
CA HIS A 71 -2.01 1.10 6.89
C HIS A 71 -0.85 0.12 7.02
N ALA A 72 0.37 0.58 6.85
CA ALA A 72 1.56 -0.26 6.90
C ALA A 72 2.09 -0.44 8.32
N ASP A 73 2.72 -1.57 8.57
CA ASP A 73 3.49 -1.83 9.79
C ASP A 73 4.93 -1.37 9.62
N ARG A 74 5.51 -1.65 8.45
CA ARG A 74 6.86 -1.25 8.08
C ARG A 74 6.85 -0.59 6.72
N ALA A 75 7.83 0.27 6.48
CA ALA A 75 7.95 0.95 5.21
C ALA A 75 9.41 1.01 4.74
N TYR A 76 9.54 1.03 3.43
CA TYR A 76 10.82 1.19 2.73
C TYR A 76 10.65 2.32 1.71
N VAL A 77 11.54 3.29 1.75
CA VAL A 77 11.53 4.38 0.77
C VAL A 77 12.57 4.08 -0.31
N LEU A 78 12.11 4.00 -1.55
CA LEU A 78 12.97 3.76 -2.69
C LEU A 78 13.17 5.04 -3.47
N GLU A 79 14.41 5.34 -3.79
CA GLU A 79 14.79 6.45 -4.66
C GLU A 79 15.81 5.94 -5.68
N THR A 80 15.51 6.13 -6.95
CA THR A 80 16.40 5.76 -8.05
C THR A 80 16.92 4.32 -7.93
N GLY A 81 16.04 3.39 -7.60
CA GLY A 81 16.35 1.97 -7.52
C GLY A 81 17.06 1.52 -6.24
N ALA A 82 17.21 2.39 -5.26
CA ALA A 82 17.85 2.06 -3.99
C ALA A 82 16.94 2.36 -2.80
N VAL A 83 17.02 1.53 -1.76
CA VAL A 83 16.33 1.80 -0.50
C VAL A 83 17.12 2.84 0.27
N THR A 84 16.54 4.02 0.45
CA THR A 84 17.17 5.13 1.16
C THR A 84 16.79 5.19 2.64
N LEU A 85 15.60 4.71 2.98
CA LEU A 85 15.09 4.67 4.34
C LEU A 85 14.30 3.39 4.56
N SER A 86 14.38 2.85 5.77
CA SER A 86 13.54 1.72 6.18
C SER A 86 13.28 1.78 7.67
N GLY A 87 12.14 1.26 8.08
CA GLY A 87 11.78 1.22 9.50
C GLY A 87 10.31 0.98 9.71
N THR A 88 9.84 1.22 10.94
CA THR A 88 8.41 1.17 11.23
C THR A 88 7.70 2.29 10.46
N ALA A 89 6.43 2.06 10.12
CA ALA A 89 5.64 3.08 9.43
C ALA A 89 5.57 4.38 10.24
N ALA A 90 5.46 4.29 11.56
CA ALA A 90 5.43 5.46 12.43
C ALA A 90 6.74 6.25 12.36
N ALA A 91 7.89 5.56 12.37
CA ALA A 91 9.20 6.21 12.28
C ALA A 91 9.39 6.89 10.92
N ILE A 92 8.98 6.22 9.84
CA ILE A 92 9.07 6.76 8.48
C ILE A 92 8.15 7.97 8.32
N ALA A 93 6.92 7.90 8.83
CA ALA A 93 5.98 9.02 8.78
C ALA A 93 6.47 10.25 9.55
N GLY A 94 7.26 10.04 10.60
CA GLY A 94 7.88 11.11 11.38
C GLY A 94 9.17 11.65 10.80
N ASP A 95 9.73 10.99 9.79
CA ASP A 95 10.99 11.43 9.18
C ASP A 95 10.76 12.68 8.33
N ARG A 96 11.57 13.72 8.59
CA ARG A 96 11.43 15.01 7.93
C ARG A 96 11.58 14.90 6.41
N ARG A 97 12.51 14.07 5.94
CA ARG A 97 12.73 13.89 4.49
C ARG A 97 11.52 13.30 3.79
N VAL A 98 10.84 12.37 4.45
CA VAL A 98 9.62 11.76 3.93
C VAL A 98 8.48 12.78 3.93
N ARG A 99 8.35 13.53 4.99
CA ARG A 99 7.32 14.57 5.10
C ARG A 99 7.48 15.62 3.99
N ASP A 100 8.70 16.10 3.78
CA ASP A 100 8.98 17.12 2.78
C ASP A 100 8.80 16.60 1.35
N ALA A 101 9.19 15.35 1.09
CA ALA A 101 9.20 14.80 -0.27
C ALA A 101 7.87 14.17 -0.69
N TYR A 102 7.18 13.52 0.23
CA TYR A 102 6.05 12.65 -0.13
C TYR A 102 4.74 12.99 0.56
N LEU A 103 4.77 13.61 1.73
CA LEU A 103 3.55 13.92 2.46
C LEU A 103 2.97 15.29 2.13
N GLY A 104 3.65 16.03 1.28
CA GLY A 104 3.15 17.29 0.76
C GLY A 104 2.79 18.26 1.88
N GLU A 105 3.67 18.45 2.82
CA GLU A 105 3.37 19.33 3.93
C GLU A 105 3.05 20.74 3.46
N CYS A 106 1.80 21.04 3.56
CA CYS A 106 1.41 22.43 3.66
C CYS A 106 1.70 22.88 5.07
N PRO A 107 2.43 23.94 5.23
CA PRO A 107 2.64 24.53 6.53
C PRO A 107 1.32 24.94 7.19
#